data_c94e3d97bf65d49a572d0fe8f5085049
#
_entry.id   c94e3d97bf65d49a572d0fe8f5085049
#
_cell.length_a   1.000
_cell.length_b   1.000
_cell.length_c   1.000
_cell.angle_alpha   90.00
_cell.angle_beta   90.00
_cell.angle_gamma   90.00
#
_symmetry.space_group_name_H-M   'P 1'
#
loop_
_entity.id
_entity.type
_entity.pdbx_description
1 polymer ?
#
loop_
_entity_poly.entity_id
_entity_poly.type
_entity_poly.pdbx_seq_one_letter_code
_entity_poly.pdbx_strand_id
1 'polypeptide(L)'
;GEHEVALASTNAMVLEIANKFPFVELMDTWTWFQSGINTDGAHNPVTNRKIESGDILSLNCFPMIFGYYTALERTLFCDFVSDAHLDLWEKNCAVHEKGMQLIRPGATCSGIATELNEMYREWGLLQYRSFGYGHSFGVLSHYYGREAAVELREDVETVLEPGMVVSMEPMIMLPQEAPGAGGYREHDILIVTEQGAENITQFPFGPEQMIVGKV
;
A
#
# COMPACT_ATOMS: atom_id res chain seq x y z
N GLY A 1 16.52 -4.34 13.85
CA GLY A 1 15.15 -4.14 14.31
C GLY A 1 14.33 -3.29 13.34
N GLU A 2 13.01 -3.32 13.48
CA GLU A 2 12.09 -2.57 12.61
C GLU A 2 12.45 -1.08 12.54
N HIS A 3 12.73 -0.46 13.69
CA HIS A 3 13.07 0.97 13.75
C HIS A 3 14.38 1.31 13.03
N GLU A 4 15.33 0.39 12.95
CA GLU A 4 16.59 0.61 12.21
C GLU A 4 16.31 0.72 10.70
N VAL A 5 15.43 -0.13 10.17
CA VAL A 5 15.00 -0.09 8.76
C VAL A 5 14.16 1.17 8.49
N ALA A 6 13.20 1.48 9.37
CA ALA A 6 12.37 2.68 9.24
C ALA A 6 13.20 3.96 9.20
N LEU A 7 14.21 4.09 10.07
CA LEU A 7 15.13 5.23 10.08
C LEU A 7 15.99 5.28 8.83
N ALA A 8 16.54 4.16 8.38
CA ALA A 8 17.35 4.11 7.16
C ALA A 8 16.54 4.56 5.92
N SER A 9 15.30 4.07 5.79
CA SER A 9 14.40 4.46 4.70
C SER A 9 14.02 5.94 4.80
N THR A 10 13.61 6.43 5.97
CA THR A 10 13.28 7.85 6.18
C THR A 10 14.46 8.75 5.84
N ASN A 11 15.67 8.42 6.30
CA ASN A 11 16.87 9.20 6.01
C ASN A 11 17.17 9.22 4.50
N ALA A 12 17.02 8.09 3.81
CA ALA A 12 17.24 8.02 2.36
C ALA A 12 16.25 8.93 1.60
N MET A 13 14.96 8.90 1.96
CA MET A 13 13.95 9.78 1.37
C MET A 13 14.27 11.27 1.62
N VAL A 14 14.55 11.65 2.86
CA VAL A 14 14.84 13.04 3.23
C VAL A 14 16.06 13.56 2.47
N LEU A 15 17.12 12.79 2.39
CA LEU A 15 18.34 13.20 1.67
C LEU A 15 18.11 13.32 0.17
N GLU A 16 17.36 12.38 -0.43
CA GLU A 16 17.07 12.43 -1.85
C GLU A 16 16.15 13.61 -2.22
N ILE A 17 15.13 13.89 -1.39
CA ILE A 17 14.26 15.06 -1.56
C ILE A 17 15.08 16.35 -1.45
N ALA A 18 15.93 16.49 -0.45
CA ALA A 18 16.77 17.67 -0.26
C ALA A 18 17.74 17.89 -1.43
N ASN A 19 18.29 16.81 -2.00
CA ASN A 19 19.18 16.89 -3.16
C ASN A 19 18.45 17.34 -4.42
N LYS A 20 17.25 16.85 -4.66
CA LYS A 20 16.46 17.17 -5.86
C LYS A 20 15.74 18.51 -5.75
N PHE A 21 15.33 18.88 -4.56
CA PHE A 21 14.54 20.08 -4.26
C PHE A 21 15.20 20.89 -3.14
N PRO A 22 16.31 21.60 -3.41
CA PRO A 22 17.14 22.22 -2.36
C PRO A 22 16.45 23.34 -1.57
N PHE A 23 15.28 23.80 -2.01
CA PHE A 23 14.49 24.84 -1.33
C PHE A 23 13.20 24.29 -0.73
N VAL A 24 13.01 22.96 -0.70
CA VAL A 24 11.82 22.35 -0.11
C VAL A 24 11.87 22.44 1.43
N GLU A 25 10.75 22.78 2.01
CA GLU A 25 10.52 22.61 3.44
C GLU A 25 10.10 21.16 3.70
N LEU A 26 10.95 20.40 4.40
CA LEU A 26 10.68 19.03 4.79
C LEU A 26 9.86 19.04 6.08
N MET A 27 8.56 18.70 5.98
CA MET A 27 7.70 18.80 7.14
C MET A 27 7.26 17.44 7.70
N ASP A 28 6.95 16.46 6.86
CA ASP A 28 6.27 15.24 7.31
C ASP A 28 6.59 14.04 6.41
N THR A 29 7.87 13.69 6.34
CA THR A 29 8.35 12.55 5.57
C THR A 29 8.80 11.45 6.52
N TRP A 30 8.21 10.25 6.40
CA TRP A 30 8.42 9.16 7.35
C TRP A 30 8.20 7.78 6.72
N THR A 31 8.71 6.75 7.41
CA THR A 31 8.51 5.35 7.06
C THR A 31 7.92 4.60 8.24
N TRP A 32 6.86 3.84 8.02
CA TRP A 32 6.46 2.72 8.86
C TRP A 32 7.05 1.43 8.30
N PHE A 33 7.63 0.63 9.18
CA PHE A 33 8.16 -0.67 8.83
C PHE A 33 7.79 -1.69 9.90
N GLN A 34 7.10 -2.75 9.50
CA GLN A 34 6.68 -3.82 10.39
C GLN A 34 7.22 -5.16 9.89
N SER A 35 7.34 -6.14 10.80
CA SER A 35 7.81 -7.49 10.50
C SER A 35 7.00 -8.56 11.22
N GLY A 36 6.86 -9.72 10.57
CA GLY A 36 6.11 -10.85 11.10
C GLY A 36 4.68 -10.46 11.43
N ILE A 37 4.18 -10.86 12.61
CA ILE A 37 2.79 -10.56 13.02
C ILE A 37 2.51 -9.06 13.19
N ASN A 38 3.52 -8.21 13.38
CA ASN A 38 3.29 -6.77 13.46
C ASN A 38 2.75 -6.18 12.15
N THR A 39 2.77 -6.94 11.05
CA THR A 39 2.17 -6.53 9.77
C THR A 39 0.65 -6.66 9.74
N ASP A 40 0.01 -7.28 10.73
CA ASP A 40 -1.44 -7.58 10.81
C ASP A 40 -2.34 -6.35 11.03
N GLY A 41 -1.79 -5.17 10.93
CA GLY A 41 -2.51 -3.90 11.03
C GLY A 41 -1.89 -2.81 10.18
N ALA A 42 -2.73 -2.08 9.45
CA ALA A 42 -2.28 -1.05 8.52
C ALA A 42 -1.40 0.04 9.17
N HIS A 43 -1.64 0.33 10.44
CA HIS A 43 -0.98 1.41 11.18
C HIS A 43 -0.38 0.92 12.50
N ASN A 44 0.06 -0.33 12.56
CA ASN A 44 0.76 -0.83 13.72
C ASN A 44 2.07 -0.06 13.94
N PRO A 45 2.43 0.22 15.20
CA PRO A 45 3.63 1.00 15.49
C PRO A 45 4.90 0.27 15.05
N VAL A 46 5.90 1.05 14.66
CA VAL A 46 7.27 0.55 14.47
C VAL A 46 7.84 0.18 15.85
N THR A 47 8.31 -1.05 16.00
CA THR A 47 8.78 -1.58 17.27
C THR A 47 10.28 -1.90 17.28
N ASN A 48 10.75 -2.48 18.38
CA ASN A 48 12.11 -3.00 18.48
C ASN A 48 12.21 -4.50 18.09
N ARG A 49 11.16 -5.07 17.49
CA ARG A 49 11.19 -6.45 17.03
C ARG A 49 12.35 -6.67 16.07
N LYS A 50 13.09 -7.76 16.27
CA LYS A 50 14.14 -8.17 15.35
C LYS A 50 13.52 -8.91 14.17
N ILE A 51 13.97 -8.57 12.97
CA ILE A 51 13.58 -9.27 11.75
C ILE A 51 14.22 -10.66 11.76
N GLU A 52 13.44 -11.66 11.39
CA GLU A 52 13.85 -13.05 11.30
C GLU A 52 13.71 -13.56 9.87
N SER A 53 14.50 -14.57 9.51
CA SER A 53 14.41 -15.23 8.20
C SER A 53 13.04 -15.87 8.02
N GLY A 54 12.37 -15.60 6.90
CA GLY A 54 11.00 -16.03 6.62
C GLY A 54 9.92 -15.04 7.08
N ASP A 55 10.27 -13.95 7.75
CA ASP A 55 9.30 -12.92 8.11
C ASP A 55 8.66 -12.27 6.88
N ILE A 56 7.34 -12.10 6.95
CA ILE A 56 6.63 -11.11 6.15
C ILE A 56 7.00 -9.72 6.65
N LEU A 57 7.25 -8.81 5.74
CA LEU A 57 7.66 -7.43 6.02
C LEU A 57 6.71 -6.46 5.33
N SER A 58 6.40 -5.34 5.98
CA SER A 58 5.62 -4.26 5.40
C SER A 58 6.45 -2.97 5.40
N LEU A 59 6.80 -2.49 4.21
CA LEU A 59 7.50 -1.23 4.00
C LEU A 59 6.50 -0.17 3.55
N ASN A 60 6.35 0.89 4.34
CA ASN A 60 5.37 1.94 4.10
C ASN A 60 6.06 3.30 4.13
N CYS A 61 6.22 3.92 2.96
CA CYS A 61 6.93 5.20 2.78
C CYS A 61 5.93 6.31 2.43
N PHE A 62 5.98 7.41 3.18
CA PHE A 62 5.09 8.55 3.01
C PHE A 62 5.91 9.84 2.88
N PRO A 63 6.45 10.14 1.70
CA PRO A 63 7.11 11.43 1.49
C PRO A 63 6.09 12.54 1.28
N MET A 64 6.42 13.73 1.80
CA MET A 64 5.71 14.97 1.51
C MET A 64 6.67 15.97 0.88
N ILE A 65 6.32 16.48 -0.31
CA ILE A 65 7.12 17.42 -1.07
C ILE A 65 6.26 18.65 -1.40
N PHE A 66 6.66 19.83 -0.98
CA PHE A 66 5.93 21.09 -1.17
C PHE A 66 4.45 21.02 -0.71
N GLY A 67 4.18 20.31 0.38
CA GLY A 67 2.84 20.15 0.93
C GLY A 67 1.98 19.07 0.25
N TYR A 68 2.51 18.34 -0.73
CA TYR A 68 1.83 17.21 -1.37
C TYR A 68 2.37 15.89 -0.85
N TYR A 69 1.46 15.03 -0.38
CA TYR A 69 1.76 13.66 0.01
C TYR A 69 1.73 12.72 -1.18
N THR A 70 2.60 11.74 -1.14
CA THR A 70 2.48 10.50 -1.91
C THR A 70 2.74 9.31 -1.00
N ALA A 71 2.53 8.10 -1.49
CA ALA A 71 2.74 6.89 -0.72
C ALA A 71 3.30 5.76 -1.59
N LEU A 72 4.06 4.90 -0.94
CA LEU A 72 4.51 3.62 -1.46
C LEU A 72 4.42 2.61 -0.33
N GLU A 73 3.69 1.52 -0.55
CA GLU A 73 3.68 0.42 0.41
C GLU A 73 3.89 -0.89 -0.32
N ARG A 74 4.70 -1.77 0.30
CA ARG A 74 5.05 -3.06 -0.29
C ARG A 74 5.11 -4.14 0.77
N THR A 75 4.55 -5.29 0.42
CA THR A 75 4.85 -6.55 1.08
C THR A 75 6.21 -7.05 0.59
N LEU A 76 7.07 -7.45 1.52
CA LEU A 76 8.35 -8.09 1.25
C LEU A 76 8.49 -9.33 2.11
N PHE A 77 9.46 -10.18 1.81
CA PHE A 77 9.85 -11.31 2.66
C PHE A 77 11.36 -11.33 2.91
N CYS A 78 11.73 -11.71 4.15
CA CYS A 78 13.13 -11.86 4.52
C CYS A 78 13.62 -13.26 4.13
N ASP A 79 14.62 -13.33 3.25
CA ASP A 79 15.33 -14.52 2.75
C ASP A 79 14.48 -15.48 1.90
N PHE A 80 13.30 -15.89 2.37
CA PHE A 80 12.39 -16.79 1.66
C PHE A 80 10.92 -16.53 2.01
N VAL A 81 10.02 -17.05 1.19
CA VAL A 81 8.57 -17.04 1.42
C VAL A 81 8.06 -18.49 1.51
N SER A 82 7.17 -18.79 2.45
CA SER A 82 6.50 -20.09 2.53
C SER A 82 5.36 -20.19 1.51
N ASP A 83 4.96 -21.41 1.14
CA ASP A 83 3.87 -21.63 0.18
C ASP A 83 2.56 -20.93 0.60
N ALA A 84 2.24 -20.97 1.91
CA ALA A 84 1.04 -20.32 2.44
C ALA A 84 1.10 -18.79 2.30
N HIS A 85 2.25 -18.18 2.56
CA HIS A 85 2.44 -16.75 2.38
C HIS A 85 2.45 -16.38 0.89
N LEU A 86 3.08 -17.20 0.05
CA LEU A 86 3.17 -16.96 -1.39
C LEU A 86 1.80 -16.91 -2.04
N ASP A 87 0.93 -17.89 -1.76
CA ASP A 87 -0.45 -17.96 -2.29
C ASP A 87 -1.27 -16.72 -1.93
N LEU A 88 -1.19 -16.25 -0.68
CA LEU A 88 -1.89 -15.06 -0.22
C LEU A 88 -1.34 -13.78 -0.84
N TRP A 89 -0.03 -13.69 -0.95
CA TRP A 89 0.63 -12.54 -1.54
C TRP A 89 0.31 -12.38 -3.03
N GLU A 90 0.37 -13.47 -3.81
CA GLU A 90 0.01 -13.49 -5.22
C GLU A 90 -1.46 -13.07 -5.43
N LYS A 91 -2.37 -13.53 -4.57
CA LYS A 91 -3.78 -13.12 -4.60
C LYS A 91 -3.95 -11.62 -4.32
N ASN A 92 -3.25 -11.08 -3.32
CA ASN A 92 -3.30 -9.66 -3.03
C ASN A 92 -2.71 -8.82 -4.17
N CYS A 93 -1.61 -9.25 -4.79
CA CYS A 93 -1.05 -8.62 -5.99
C CYS A 93 -2.03 -8.63 -7.16
N ALA A 94 -2.74 -9.74 -7.39
CA ALA A 94 -3.75 -9.83 -8.43
C ALA A 94 -4.92 -8.85 -8.22
N VAL A 95 -5.37 -8.67 -6.97
CA VAL A 95 -6.38 -7.64 -6.63
C VAL A 95 -5.84 -6.24 -6.88
N HIS A 96 -4.59 -5.97 -6.52
CA HIS A 96 -3.93 -4.69 -6.77
C HIS A 96 -3.86 -4.36 -8.27
N GLU A 97 -3.38 -5.30 -9.09
CA GLU A 97 -3.31 -5.15 -10.54
C GLU A 97 -4.68 -4.91 -11.16
N LYS A 98 -5.68 -5.70 -10.75
CA LYS A 98 -7.06 -5.52 -11.21
C LYS A 98 -7.60 -4.15 -10.81
N GLY A 99 -7.36 -3.71 -9.58
CA GLY A 99 -7.78 -2.41 -9.09
C GLY A 99 -7.19 -1.25 -9.88
N MET A 100 -5.89 -1.30 -10.20
CA MET A 100 -5.25 -0.29 -11.06
C MET A 100 -5.91 -0.19 -12.45
N GLN A 101 -6.36 -1.32 -13.02
CA GLN A 101 -7.06 -1.34 -14.32
C GLN A 101 -8.47 -0.76 -14.25
N LEU A 102 -9.13 -0.84 -13.09
CA LEU A 102 -10.49 -0.34 -12.89
C LEU A 102 -10.54 1.18 -12.65
N ILE A 103 -9.45 1.78 -12.18
CA ILE A 103 -9.34 3.23 -11.98
C ILE A 103 -9.30 3.91 -13.35
N ARG A 104 -10.40 4.61 -13.68
CA ARG A 104 -10.56 5.33 -14.95
C ARG A 104 -11.69 6.37 -14.84
N PRO A 105 -11.75 7.37 -15.73
CA PRO A 105 -12.85 8.33 -15.71
C PRO A 105 -14.20 7.61 -15.89
N GLY A 106 -15.17 8.02 -15.11
CA GLY A 106 -16.53 7.46 -15.11
C GLY A 106 -16.73 6.21 -14.25
N ALA A 107 -15.66 5.61 -13.72
CA ALA A 107 -15.79 4.53 -12.73
C ALA A 107 -16.28 5.10 -11.38
N THR A 108 -17.15 4.37 -10.68
CA THR A 108 -17.55 4.73 -9.31
C THR A 108 -16.65 4.04 -8.29
N CYS A 109 -16.41 4.69 -7.15
CA CYS A 109 -15.69 4.07 -6.04
C CYS A 109 -16.34 2.77 -5.58
N SER A 110 -17.68 2.76 -5.47
CA SER A 110 -18.48 1.58 -5.10
C SER A 110 -18.35 0.44 -6.12
N GLY A 111 -18.35 0.75 -7.42
CA GLY A 111 -18.22 -0.22 -8.49
C GLY A 111 -16.86 -0.90 -8.48
N ILE A 112 -15.78 -0.14 -8.30
CA ILE A 112 -14.42 -0.68 -8.16
C ILE A 112 -14.35 -1.61 -6.96
N ALA A 113 -14.80 -1.15 -5.79
CA ALA A 113 -14.77 -1.95 -4.56
C ALA A 113 -15.58 -3.24 -4.68
N THR A 114 -16.75 -3.18 -5.31
CA THR A 114 -17.62 -4.36 -5.52
C THR A 114 -16.91 -5.41 -6.39
N GLU A 115 -16.27 -5.00 -7.49
CA GLU A 115 -15.57 -5.93 -8.38
C GLU A 115 -14.37 -6.59 -7.69
N LEU A 116 -13.59 -5.84 -6.90
CA LEU A 116 -12.46 -6.38 -6.15
C LEU A 116 -12.91 -7.30 -4.99
N ASN A 117 -14.06 -7.03 -4.39
CA ASN A 117 -14.67 -7.91 -3.38
C ASN A 117 -15.01 -9.28 -3.94
N GLU A 118 -15.45 -9.38 -5.19
CA GLU A 118 -15.75 -10.68 -5.79
C GLU A 118 -14.51 -11.56 -5.86
N MET A 119 -13.34 -10.99 -6.24
CA MET A 119 -12.09 -11.73 -6.25
C MET A 119 -11.75 -12.29 -4.86
N TYR A 120 -11.80 -11.46 -3.82
CA TYR A 120 -11.55 -11.95 -2.46
C TYR A 120 -12.62 -12.94 -1.97
N ARG A 121 -13.88 -12.78 -2.38
CA ARG A 121 -14.97 -13.71 -2.03
C ARG A 121 -14.76 -15.08 -2.65
N GLU A 122 -14.39 -15.15 -3.93
CA GLU A 122 -14.07 -16.40 -4.62
C GLU A 122 -12.96 -17.20 -3.92
N TRP A 123 -12.00 -16.51 -3.30
CA TRP A 123 -10.91 -17.14 -2.55
C TRP A 123 -11.20 -17.30 -1.04
N GLY A 124 -12.38 -16.90 -0.56
CA GLY A 124 -12.73 -16.93 0.86
C GLY A 124 -11.93 -15.95 1.72
N LEU A 125 -11.39 -14.88 1.11
CA LEU A 125 -10.48 -13.91 1.77
C LEU A 125 -11.17 -12.59 2.16
N LEU A 126 -12.39 -12.32 1.69
CA LEU A 126 -13.06 -11.04 1.90
C LEU A 126 -13.20 -10.66 3.39
N GLN A 127 -13.35 -11.64 4.26
CA GLN A 127 -13.44 -11.45 5.71
C GLN A 127 -12.15 -10.90 6.34
N TYR A 128 -11.03 -11.00 5.65
CA TYR A 128 -9.72 -10.52 6.10
C TYR A 128 -9.38 -9.12 5.57
N ARG A 129 -10.22 -8.54 4.72
CA ARG A 129 -10.13 -7.15 4.32
C ARG A 129 -10.61 -6.24 5.45
N SER A 130 -9.85 -5.21 5.80
CA SER A 130 -10.14 -4.35 6.96
C SER A 130 -10.68 -2.97 6.62
N PHE A 131 -10.40 -2.45 5.42
CA PHE A 131 -10.80 -1.12 4.96
C PHE A 131 -11.06 -1.13 3.44
N GLY A 132 -11.32 0.03 2.83
CA GLY A 132 -11.48 0.16 1.39
C GLY A 132 -10.21 -0.21 0.59
N TYR A 133 -10.29 -0.04 -0.73
CA TYR A 133 -9.19 -0.39 -1.63
C TYR A 133 -8.31 0.80 -2.03
N GLY A 134 -8.53 1.95 -1.45
CA GLY A 134 -7.79 3.17 -1.73
C GLY A 134 -8.62 4.42 -1.46
N HIS A 135 -7.97 5.57 -1.52
CA HIS A 135 -8.60 6.87 -1.26
C HIS A 135 -7.83 7.99 -1.98
N SER A 136 -8.34 9.23 -1.93
CA SER A 136 -7.64 10.38 -2.52
C SER A 136 -6.32 10.68 -1.81
N PHE A 137 -5.36 11.19 -2.59
CA PHE A 137 -4.05 11.64 -2.13
C PHE A 137 -3.73 13.04 -2.65
N GLY A 138 -2.83 13.73 -1.98
CA GLY A 138 -2.31 15.04 -2.40
C GLY A 138 -2.05 15.97 -1.22
N VAL A 139 -2.64 17.16 -1.23
CA VAL A 139 -2.50 18.16 -0.16
C VAL A 139 -3.05 17.63 1.17
N LEU A 140 -4.13 16.86 1.11
CA LEU A 140 -4.63 16.13 2.26
C LEU A 140 -3.90 14.78 2.35
N SER A 141 -3.40 14.46 3.55
CA SER A 141 -2.80 13.15 3.80
C SER A 141 -3.86 12.05 3.73
N HIS A 142 -3.42 10.80 3.73
CA HIS A 142 -4.31 9.64 3.71
C HIS A 142 -5.37 9.62 4.84
N TYR A 143 -5.15 10.31 5.95
CA TYR A 143 -6.16 10.45 7.01
C TYR A 143 -7.34 11.33 6.59
N TYR A 144 -7.09 12.37 5.82
CA TYR A 144 -8.09 13.34 5.40
C TYR A 144 -8.63 13.09 4.00
N GLY A 145 -7.95 12.28 3.20
CA GLY A 145 -8.38 11.93 1.84
C GLY A 145 -9.77 11.30 1.82
N ARG A 146 -10.10 10.50 2.81
CA ARG A 146 -11.43 9.88 2.99
C ARG A 146 -12.54 10.89 3.20
N GLU A 147 -12.28 11.97 3.91
CA GLU A 147 -13.23 13.04 4.16
C GLU A 147 -13.57 13.85 2.91
N ALA A 148 -12.72 13.75 1.87
CA ALA A 148 -13.01 14.33 0.55
C ALA A 148 -13.98 13.48 -0.29
N ALA A 149 -14.62 12.46 0.29
CA ALA A 149 -15.56 11.54 -0.35
C ALA A 149 -14.97 10.71 -1.52
N VAL A 150 -13.68 10.52 -1.56
CA VAL A 150 -13.01 9.60 -2.50
C VAL A 150 -12.34 8.50 -1.70
N GLU A 151 -13.08 7.43 -1.49
CA GLU A 151 -12.59 6.17 -0.94
C GLU A 151 -13.17 5.02 -1.78
N LEU A 152 -12.32 4.10 -2.23
CA LEU A 152 -12.74 2.94 -3.01
C LEU A 152 -13.40 1.91 -2.08
N ARG A 153 -14.66 2.15 -1.76
CA ARG A 153 -15.49 1.39 -0.82
C ARG A 153 -16.92 1.29 -1.32
N GLU A 154 -17.64 0.24 -0.94
CA GLU A 154 -18.94 -0.15 -1.47
C GLU A 154 -20.06 0.89 -1.28
N ASP A 155 -19.95 1.72 -0.25
CA ASP A 155 -20.93 2.73 0.12
C ASP A 155 -20.59 4.14 -0.39
N VAL A 156 -19.53 4.28 -1.23
CA VAL A 156 -19.09 5.56 -1.79
C VAL A 156 -19.38 5.61 -3.28
N GLU A 157 -20.37 6.41 -3.67
CA GLU A 157 -20.86 6.54 -5.06
C GLU A 157 -20.10 7.60 -5.89
N THR A 158 -19.03 8.15 -5.37
CA THR A 158 -18.23 9.16 -6.09
C THR A 158 -17.72 8.61 -7.41
N VAL A 159 -17.96 9.35 -8.48
CA VAL A 159 -17.47 9.05 -9.82
C VAL A 159 -16.07 9.63 -9.98
N LEU A 160 -15.14 8.84 -10.49
CA LEU A 160 -13.78 9.29 -10.75
C LEU A 160 -13.75 10.18 -12.00
N GLU A 161 -13.06 11.31 -11.88
CA GLU A 161 -12.90 12.32 -12.94
C GLU A 161 -11.41 12.56 -13.25
N PRO A 162 -11.08 12.96 -14.50
CA PRO A 162 -9.71 13.33 -14.85
C PRO A 162 -9.15 14.41 -13.93
N GLY A 163 -7.89 14.25 -13.51
CA GLY A 163 -7.20 15.13 -12.57
C GLY A 163 -7.31 14.67 -11.10
N MET A 164 -8.18 13.71 -10.76
CA MET A 164 -8.19 13.10 -9.44
C MET A 164 -6.94 12.26 -9.24
N VAL A 165 -6.40 12.29 -8.01
CA VAL A 165 -5.29 11.46 -7.57
C VAL A 165 -5.81 10.50 -6.52
N VAL A 166 -5.64 9.21 -6.76
CA VAL A 166 -6.17 8.15 -5.89
C VAL A 166 -5.12 7.08 -5.64
N SER A 167 -5.18 6.46 -4.47
CA SER A 167 -4.39 5.26 -4.18
C SER A 167 -5.12 3.99 -4.65
N MET A 168 -4.33 2.95 -4.92
CA MET A 168 -4.78 1.56 -4.97
C MET A 168 -3.99 0.78 -3.93
N GLU A 169 -4.66 0.37 -2.84
CA GLU A 169 -4.03 -0.23 -1.66
C GLU A 169 -4.82 -1.41 -1.07
N PRO A 170 -5.05 -2.50 -1.81
CA PRO A 170 -5.70 -3.67 -1.24
C PRO A 170 -4.88 -4.23 -0.09
N MET A 171 -5.55 -4.56 1.01
CA MET A 171 -4.92 -5.19 2.15
C MET A 171 -5.80 -6.29 2.74
N ILE A 172 -5.19 -7.45 2.97
CA ILE A 172 -5.76 -8.52 3.80
C ILE A 172 -4.86 -8.77 5.01
N MET A 173 -5.48 -9.05 6.16
CA MET A 173 -4.80 -9.29 7.42
C MET A 173 -5.27 -10.62 8.01
N LEU A 174 -4.35 -11.57 8.10
CA LEU A 174 -4.65 -12.89 8.65
C LEU A 174 -4.19 -12.98 10.11
N PRO A 175 -5.02 -13.56 10.99
CA PRO A 175 -4.70 -13.70 12.40
C PRO A 175 -3.54 -14.67 12.62
N GLN A 176 -2.90 -14.56 13.78
CA GLN A 176 -1.67 -15.29 14.13
C GLN A 176 -1.80 -16.82 14.00
N GLU A 177 -3.00 -17.35 14.19
CA GLU A 177 -3.27 -18.80 14.13
C GLU A 177 -3.47 -19.32 12.70
N ALA A 178 -3.61 -18.43 11.73
CA ALA A 178 -3.83 -18.81 10.34
C ALA A 178 -2.52 -19.14 9.63
N PRO A 179 -2.49 -20.12 8.71
CA PRO A 179 -1.38 -20.27 7.79
C PRO A 179 -1.20 -18.99 6.97
N GLY A 180 0.02 -18.47 6.90
CA GLY A 180 0.29 -17.19 6.23
C GLY A 180 -0.11 -15.97 7.05
N ALA A 181 -0.11 -16.07 8.39
CA ALA A 181 -0.43 -14.96 9.31
C ALA A 181 0.38 -13.69 9.03
N GLY A 182 -0.29 -12.52 9.10
CA GLY A 182 0.28 -11.21 8.83
C GLY A 182 -0.55 -10.40 7.84
N GLY A 183 -0.05 -9.25 7.45
CA GLY A 183 -0.73 -8.32 6.55
C GLY A 183 -0.03 -8.22 5.19
N TYR A 184 -0.80 -8.37 4.12
CA TYR A 184 -0.34 -8.25 2.73
C TYR A 184 -0.89 -6.96 2.16
N ARG A 185 -0.02 -6.08 1.69
CA ARG A 185 -0.41 -4.76 1.17
C ARG A 185 0.52 -4.31 0.05
N GLU A 186 -0.08 -3.92 -1.06
CA GLU A 186 0.58 -3.19 -2.14
C GLU A 186 -0.11 -1.83 -2.26
N HIS A 187 0.65 -0.76 -2.40
CA HIS A 187 0.08 0.58 -2.48
C HIS A 187 0.79 1.41 -3.55
N ASP A 188 0.04 1.83 -4.53
CA ASP A 188 0.46 2.75 -5.59
C ASP A 188 -0.47 3.95 -5.68
N ILE A 189 0.07 5.07 -6.17
CA ILE A 189 -0.67 6.31 -6.43
C ILE A 189 -0.89 6.45 -7.93
N LEU A 190 -2.13 6.72 -8.30
CA LEU A 190 -2.55 6.88 -9.69
C LEU A 190 -3.19 8.25 -9.91
N ILE A 191 -2.88 8.86 -11.06
CA ILE A 191 -3.56 10.05 -11.57
C ILE A 191 -4.60 9.58 -12.59
N VAL A 192 -5.87 9.93 -12.38
CA VAL A 192 -6.94 9.69 -13.36
C VAL A 192 -6.73 10.63 -14.55
N THR A 193 -6.63 10.07 -15.75
CA THR A 193 -6.45 10.80 -17.01
C THR A 193 -7.72 10.72 -17.87
N GLU A 194 -7.78 11.40 -19.00
CA GLU A 194 -8.89 11.32 -19.95
C GLU A 194 -9.09 9.90 -20.55
N GLN A 195 -8.03 9.06 -20.58
CA GLN A 195 -8.06 7.75 -21.21
C GLN A 195 -7.98 6.58 -20.21
N GLY A 196 -7.78 6.83 -18.92
CA GLY A 196 -7.59 5.78 -17.90
C GLY A 196 -6.95 6.33 -16.65
N ALA A 197 -5.88 5.68 -16.17
CA ALA A 197 -5.08 6.18 -15.05
C ALA A 197 -3.58 5.94 -15.30
N GLU A 198 -2.76 6.84 -14.77
CA GLU A 198 -1.31 6.75 -14.79
C GLU A 198 -0.80 6.42 -13.39
N ASN A 199 -0.11 5.29 -13.24
CA ASN A 199 0.60 4.95 -12.00
C ASN A 199 1.89 5.77 -11.91
N ILE A 200 1.97 6.68 -10.93
CA ILE A 200 3.14 7.55 -10.72
C ILE A 200 4.13 6.98 -9.70
N THR A 201 3.80 5.91 -8.99
CA THR A 201 4.70 5.25 -8.05
C THR A 201 5.79 4.48 -8.78
N GLN A 202 5.43 3.68 -9.78
CA GLN A 202 6.34 2.93 -10.66
C GLN A 202 7.41 2.11 -9.90
N PHE A 203 7.08 1.56 -8.75
CA PHE A 203 7.99 0.75 -7.95
C PHE A 203 7.64 -0.73 -8.06
N PRO A 204 8.63 -1.63 -8.11
CA PRO A 204 8.39 -3.06 -8.19
C PRO A 204 7.52 -3.58 -7.05
N PHE A 205 6.76 -4.65 -7.31
CA PHE A 205 5.97 -5.37 -6.30
C PHE A 205 5.89 -6.86 -6.63
N GLY A 206 5.45 -7.64 -5.66
CA GLY A 206 5.21 -9.06 -5.81
C GLY A 206 6.44 -9.97 -5.59
N PRO A 207 6.21 -11.29 -5.57
CA PRO A 207 7.18 -12.27 -5.09
C PRO A 207 8.49 -12.33 -5.90
N GLU A 208 8.43 -12.05 -7.19
CA GLU A 208 9.62 -12.13 -8.06
C GLU A 208 10.69 -11.09 -7.72
N GLN A 209 10.28 -9.96 -7.10
CA GLN A 209 11.13 -8.78 -6.94
C GLN A 209 11.34 -8.38 -5.47
N MET A 210 10.47 -8.81 -4.57
CA MET A 210 10.39 -8.29 -3.20
C MET A 210 10.81 -9.31 -2.12
N ILE A 211 11.51 -10.38 -2.47
CA ILE A 211 12.21 -11.24 -1.49
C ILE A 211 13.61 -10.67 -1.28
N VAL A 212 13.89 -10.19 -0.07
CA VAL A 212 15.11 -9.45 0.29
C VAL A 212 15.98 -10.26 1.25
N GLY A 213 17.29 -9.97 1.29
CA GLY A 213 18.20 -10.59 2.26
C GLY A 213 18.92 -11.86 1.75
N LYS A 214 18.69 -12.30 0.52
CA LYS A 214 19.54 -13.35 -0.08
C LYS A 214 20.96 -12.80 -0.30
N VAL A 215 21.84 -13.14 0.60
CA VAL A 215 23.29 -12.96 0.45
C VAL A 215 23.89 -14.21 -0.16
#